data_335af0cc6de8dbe9446a8fc18b8bf648
#
_entry.id   335af0cc6de8dbe9446a8fc18b8bf648
#
_cell.length_a   1.000
_cell.length_b   1.000
_cell.length_c   1.000
_cell.angle_alpha   90.00
_cell.angle_beta   90.00
_cell.angle_gamma   90.00
#
_symmetry.space_group_name_H-M   'P 1'
#
loop_
_entity.id
_entity.type
_entity.pdbx_description
1 polymer ?
#
loop_
_entity_poly.entity_id
_entity_poly.type
_entity_poly.pdbx_seq_one_letter_code
_entity_poly.pdbx_strand_id
1 'polypeptide(L)'
;MKRRSVRRICVSSKLKSGYTDSLAAQKLSRMSAEAFASLDSMEGIELPQPRSTAPSRAGAWSRLGLLAALCIAAAAWGVHLLFPPVSAAILAIVLGGVIRNSISLPAALIDDCKGLVKRVIPITIVLTGAGVNLTEVARVGAPSLAVILAAVVCGCAVAVLAGRMITISRNAALLVGCGTAICGTSAIIASAPIIGSDDDDLLLSVSTINILGLVVMFTLPAAGAAIHLSQQAFGIWAGVTVHAVPQAITTGFAYSAQSGALATLVKLVRVTLLAPFLIVLALVSSRKGQARLSWTNLLPRFIWGFLALALCNTLHLFPELSFHLPLGTGDWSASMNTILAQLAEALLTLSMAAMGLEVNLRFLLRTGFAALLVGVAASLAQILVTFGLIHWLL
;
A
#
# COMPACT_ATOMS: atom_id res chain seq x y z
N MET A 1 -10.49 -52.86 -52.37
CA MET A 1 -9.31 -52.20 -53.01
C MET A 1 -9.35 -50.71 -52.84
N LYS A 2 -8.24 -50.16 -52.32
CA LYS A 2 -7.72 -48.81 -52.39
C LYS A 2 -8.42 -47.65 -51.70
N ARG A 3 -7.84 -47.33 -50.51
CA ARG A 3 -7.70 -46.00 -49.87
C ARG A 3 -7.07 -44.98 -50.82
N ARG A 4 -7.51 -43.72 -50.72
CA ARG A 4 -6.87 -42.40 -50.95
C ARG A 4 -8.04 -41.45 -51.27
N SER A 5 -8.31 -40.34 -50.58
CA SER A 5 -7.43 -39.28 -50.16
C SER A 5 -8.25 -38.33 -49.27
N VAL A 6 -7.86 -38.18 -48.03
CA VAL A 6 -8.27 -37.04 -47.22
C VAL A 6 -6.96 -36.37 -46.74
N ARG A 7 -6.46 -35.51 -47.54
CA ARG A 7 -5.38 -34.56 -47.15
C ARG A 7 -5.42 -33.37 -48.10
N ARG A 8 -6.19 -32.36 -47.73
CA ARG A 8 -6.00 -30.93 -48.14
C ARG A 8 -7.16 -30.09 -47.61
N ILE A 9 -7.17 -29.76 -46.36
CA ILE A 9 -7.81 -28.54 -45.82
C ILE A 9 -7.30 -28.47 -44.33
N CYS A 10 -6.08 -28.07 -44.09
CA CYS A 10 -5.60 -27.75 -42.77
C CYS A 10 -4.29 -26.93 -42.79
N VAL A 11 -4.15 -25.96 -43.66
CA VAL A 11 -2.96 -25.09 -43.71
C VAL A 11 -3.32 -23.58 -43.68
N SER A 12 -4.62 -23.23 -43.75
CA SER A 12 -5.01 -21.81 -43.79
C SER A 12 -5.51 -21.19 -42.49
N SER A 13 -5.66 -21.97 -41.40
CA SER A 13 -6.15 -21.42 -40.11
C SER A 13 -5.05 -21.12 -39.10
N LYS A 14 -3.81 -21.60 -39.29
CA LYS A 14 -2.69 -21.36 -38.36
C LYS A 14 -1.95 -20.04 -38.55
N LEU A 15 -2.14 -19.33 -39.65
CA LEU A 15 -1.44 -18.05 -39.90
C LEU A 15 -2.21 -16.81 -39.45
N LYS A 16 -3.49 -16.91 -39.09
CA LYS A 16 -4.25 -15.78 -38.52
C LYS A 16 -4.30 -15.75 -36.98
N SER A 17 -4.07 -16.89 -36.31
CA SER A 17 -4.04 -16.99 -34.84
C SER A 17 -2.75 -16.40 -34.24
N GLY A 18 -1.61 -16.59 -34.89
CA GLY A 18 -0.33 -16.15 -34.35
C GLY A 18 -0.09 -14.63 -34.35
N TYR A 19 -0.82 -13.86 -35.19
CA TYR A 19 -0.64 -12.40 -35.24
C TYR A 19 -1.53 -11.65 -34.25
N THR A 20 -2.72 -12.16 -33.98
CA THR A 20 -3.61 -11.62 -32.93
C THR A 20 -3.11 -11.94 -31.54
N ASP A 21 -2.50 -13.11 -31.32
CA ASP A 21 -1.91 -13.50 -30.05
C ASP A 21 -0.66 -12.67 -29.71
N SER A 22 0.16 -12.29 -30.72
CA SER A 22 1.33 -11.44 -30.50
C SER A 22 0.98 -10.01 -30.13
N LEU A 23 -0.08 -9.44 -30.74
CA LEU A 23 -0.56 -8.10 -30.42
C LEU A 23 -1.30 -8.06 -29.08
N ALA A 24 -2.04 -9.11 -28.74
CA ALA A 24 -2.67 -9.25 -27.43
C ALA A 24 -1.60 -9.45 -26.33
N ALA A 25 -0.61 -10.30 -26.57
CA ALA A 25 0.53 -10.49 -25.66
C ALA A 25 1.37 -9.21 -25.50
N GLN A 26 1.59 -8.47 -26.59
CA GLN A 26 2.32 -7.20 -26.54
C GLN A 26 1.51 -6.09 -25.85
N LYS A 27 0.19 -6.10 -25.99
CA LYS A 27 -0.71 -5.18 -25.28
C LYS A 27 -0.84 -5.52 -23.80
N LEU A 28 -0.87 -6.82 -23.46
CA LEU A 28 -0.83 -7.33 -22.08
C LEU A 28 0.53 -7.05 -21.42
N SER A 29 1.65 -7.24 -22.13
CA SER A 29 2.97 -6.93 -21.57
C SER A 29 3.18 -5.43 -21.34
N ARG A 30 2.61 -4.56 -22.17
CA ARG A 30 2.61 -3.10 -21.91
C ARG A 30 1.70 -2.74 -20.75
N MET A 31 0.52 -3.35 -20.65
CA MET A 31 -0.40 -3.12 -19.53
C MET A 31 0.18 -3.64 -18.21
N SER A 32 0.87 -4.79 -18.23
CA SER A 32 1.56 -5.32 -17.04
C SER A 32 2.72 -4.43 -16.62
N ALA A 33 3.52 -3.93 -17.56
CA ALA A 33 4.62 -3.01 -17.28
C ALA A 33 4.14 -1.66 -16.71
N GLU A 34 3.04 -1.12 -17.23
CA GLU A 34 2.40 0.10 -16.71
C GLU A 34 1.77 -0.14 -15.32
N ALA A 35 1.16 -1.30 -15.11
CA ALA A 35 0.64 -1.68 -13.79
C ALA A 35 1.78 -1.87 -12.78
N PHE A 36 2.87 -2.57 -13.15
CA PHE A 36 4.04 -2.71 -12.29
C PHE A 36 4.66 -1.36 -11.90
N ALA A 37 4.80 -0.44 -12.86
CA ALA A 37 5.33 0.89 -12.58
C ALA A 37 4.42 1.72 -11.65
N SER A 38 3.09 1.51 -11.70
CA SER A 38 2.16 2.19 -10.77
C SER A 38 2.20 1.63 -9.36
N LEU A 39 2.54 0.36 -9.22
CA LEU A 39 2.54 -0.35 -7.94
C LEU A 39 3.80 -0.10 -7.11
N ASP A 40 4.94 -0.01 -7.77
CA ASP A 40 6.23 0.28 -7.16
C ASP A 40 6.23 1.67 -6.47
N SER A 41 5.39 2.60 -6.96
CA SER A 41 5.23 3.93 -6.38
C SER A 41 4.36 3.97 -5.12
N MET A 42 3.37 3.08 -5.01
CA MET A 42 2.39 3.12 -3.91
C MET A 42 2.95 2.71 -2.54
N GLU A 43 4.07 1.99 -2.49
CA GLU A 43 4.63 1.47 -1.24
C GLU A 43 6.02 2.02 -0.88
N GLY A 44 6.64 2.82 -1.74
CA GLY A 44 7.96 3.42 -1.49
C GLY A 44 9.11 2.43 -1.37
N ILE A 45 8.93 1.19 -1.85
CA ILE A 45 9.91 0.09 -1.79
C ILE A 45 10.52 -0.10 -3.17
N GLU A 46 11.86 -0.10 -3.26
CA GLU A 46 12.57 -0.43 -4.51
C GLU A 46 12.58 -1.95 -4.71
N LEU A 47 11.79 -2.42 -5.68
CA LEU A 47 11.80 -3.81 -6.11
C LEU A 47 12.72 -4.00 -7.33
N PRO A 48 13.34 -5.18 -7.51
CA PRO A 48 14.13 -5.48 -8.71
C PRO A 48 13.22 -5.41 -9.95
N GLN A 49 13.41 -4.39 -10.76
CA GLN A 49 12.65 -4.17 -11.99
C GLN A 49 12.92 -5.29 -13.01
N PRO A 50 11.92 -5.89 -13.67
CA PRO A 50 12.15 -6.62 -14.90
C PRO A 50 12.81 -5.66 -15.89
N ARG A 51 13.88 -6.09 -16.54
CA ARG A 51 14.64 -5.26 -17.51
C ARG A 51 13.73 -4.82 -18.67
N SER A 52 13.04 -3.70 -18.48
CA SER A 52 12.40 -3.01 -19.60
C SER A 52 13.50 -2.29 -20.40
N THR A 53 13.58 -2.56 -21.68
CA THR A 53 14.56 -1.99 -22.62
C THR A 53 14.24 -0.55 -23.03
N ALA A 54 13.30 0.13 -22.37
CA ALA A 54 13.04 1.55 -22.58
C ALA A 54 13.86 2.37 -21.57
N PRO A 55 14.69 3.33 -22.01
CA PRO A 55 15.40 4.21 -21.08
C PRO A 55 14.36 5.02 -20.30
N SER A 56 14.20 4.70 -19.02
CA SER A 56 13.45 5.57 -18.12
C SER A 56 14.19 6.92 -18.09
N ARG A 57 13.52 7.98 -18.44
CA ARG A 57 14.00 9.35 -18.19
C ARG A 57 13.99 9.63 -16.67
N ALA A 58 14.70 8.80 -15.92
CA ALA A 58 14.94 8.99 -14.51
C ALA A 58 16.00 10.09 -14.36
N GLY A 59 15.58 11.33 -14.20
CA GLY A 59 16.54 12.39 -13.95
C GLY A 59 16.03 13.83 -13.99
N ALA A 60 14.94 14.12 -14.66
CA ALA A 60 14.37 15.47 -14.65
C ALA A 60 13.04 15.45 -13.87
N TRP A 61 12.99 16.23 -12.79
CA TRP A 61 11.74 16.55 -12.11
C TRP A 61 10.84 17.22 -13.15
N SER A 62 9.87 16.53 -13.69
CA SER A 62 8.82 17.21 -14.40
C SER A 62 8.02 17.98 -13.34
N ARG A 63 8.05 19.30 -13.46
CA ARG A 63 7.43 20.22 -12.50
C ARG A 63 5.91 20.06 -12.45
N LEU A 64 5.32 19.44 -13.47
CA LEU A 64 3.86 19.33 -13.63
C LEU A 64 3.20 18.40 -12.60
N GLY A 65 3.76 17.21 -12.36
CA GLY A 65 3.20 16.27 -11.38
C GLY A 65 3.31 16.81 -9.95
N LEU A 66 4.45 17.44 -9.61
CA LEU A 66 4.64 18.07 -8.32
C LEU A 66 3.66 19.25 -8.13
N LEU A 67 3.53 20.14 -9.13
CA LEU A 67 2.62 21.28 -9.07
C LEU A 67 1.16 20.82 -8.94
N ALA A 68 0.75 19.82 -9.72
CA ALA A 68 -0.59 19.25 -9.60
C ALA A 68 -0.88 18.68 -8.20
N ALA A 69 0.06 17.90 -7.66
CA ALA A 69 -0.05 17.34 -6.32
C ALA A 69 -0.07 18.43 -5.24
N LEU A 70 0.76 19.49 -5.37
CA LEU A 70 0.75 20.63 -4.44
C LEU A 70 -0.56 21.41 -4.49
N CYS A 71 -1.11 21.67 -5.69
CA CYS A 71 -2.41 22.35 -5.81
C CYS A 71 -3.54 21.54 -5.16
N ILE A 72 -3.56 20.22 -5.37
CA ILE A 72 -4.56 19.33 -4.77
C ILE A 72 -4.37 19.26 -3.25
N ALA A 73 -3.12 19.13 -2.77
CA ALA A 73 -2.83 19.10 -1.34
C ALA A 73 -3.24 20.42 -0.66
N ALA A 74 -2.95 21.56 -1.28
CA ALA A 74 -3.37 22.87 -0.77
C ALA A 74 -4.90 23.01 -0.74
N ALA A 75 -5.59 22.57 -1.79
CA ALA A 75 -7.06 22.56 -1.82
C ALA A 75 -7.64 21.64 -0.74
N ALA A 76 -7.07 20.44 -0.55
CA ALA A 76 -7.46 19.49 0.49
C ALA A 76 -7.26 20.08 1.89
N TRP A 77 -6.15 20.78 2.11
CA TRP A 77 -5.88 21.48 3.37
C TRP A 77 -6.86 22.62 3.60
N GLY A 78 -7.17 23.42 2.57
CA GLY A 78 -8.19 24.45 2.64
C GLY A 78 -9.58 23.91 3.00
N VAL A 79 -9.97 22.77 2.41
CA VAL A 79 -11.24 22.10 2.77
C VAL A 79 -11.19 21.55 4.20
N HIS A 80 -10.06 20.97 4.62
CA HIS A 80 -9.89 20.49 6.01
C HIS A 80 -10.04 21.60 7.04
N LEU A 81 -9.55 22.81 6.77
CA LEU A 81 -9.75 23.96 7.66
C LEU A 81 -11.24 24.34 7.82
N LEU A 82 -12.05 24.11 6.78
CA LEU A 82 -13.51 24.34 6.83
C LEU A 82 -14.27 23.16 7.44
N PHE A 83 -13.76 21.94 7.27
CA PHE A 83 -14.35 20.69 7.75
C PHE A 83 -13.31 19.84 8.50
N PRO A 84 -12.95 20.21 9.74
CA PRO A 84 -11.91 19.53 10.53
C PRO A 84 -12.10 18.02 10.75
N PRO A 85 -13.34 17.46 10.77
CA PRO A 85 -13.51 16.02 10.99
C PRO A 85 -12.91 15.12 9.91
N VAL A 86 -12.63 15.66 8.71
CA VAL A 86 -12.06 14.87 7.60
C VAL A 86 -10.60 15.23 7.41
N SER A 87 -9.72 14.25 7.56
CA SER A 87 -8.27 14.44 7.37
C SER A 87 -7.93 15.01 5.99
N ALA A 88 -7.00 15.97 5.95
CA ALA A 88 -6.49 16.56 4.71
C ALA A 88 -5.93 15.50 3.75
N ALA A 89 -5.26 14.46 4.26
CA ALA A 89 -4.72 13.38 3.44
C ALA A 89 -5.83 12.55 2.76
N ILE A 90 -6.95 12.29 3.44
CA ILE A 90 -8.11 11.63 2.83
C ILE A 90 -8.74 12.53 1.76
N LEU A 91 -8.92 13.81 2.04
CA LEU A 91 -9.44 14.76 1.06
C LEU A 91 -8.55 14.84 -0.18
N ALA A 92 -7.23 14.84 0.01
CA ALA A 92 -6.26 14.92 -1.07
C ALA A 92 -6.34 13.70 -2.03
N ILE A 93 -6.45 12.49 -1.51
CA ILE A 93 -6.57 11.28 -2.37
C ILE A 93 -7.93 11.25 -3.09
N VAL A 94 -9.00 11.68 -2.43
CA VAL A 94 -10.33 11.78 -3.06
C VAL A 94 -10.32 12.80 -4.19
N LEU A 95 -9.83 14.02 -3.94
CA LEU A 95 -9.76 15.08 -4.95
C LEU A 95 -8.89 14.65 -6.13
N GLY A 96 -7.70 14.05 -5.88
CA GLY A 96 -6.85 13.50 -6.92
C GLY A 96 -7.55 12.40 -7.72
N GLY A 97 -8.24 11.48 -7.06
CA GLY A 97 -9.02 10.41 -7.69
C GLY A 97 -10.19 10.93 -8.53
N VAL A 98 -10.93 11.93 -8.06
CA VAL A 98 -11.99 12.60 -8.82
C VAL A 98 -11.42 13.24 -10.08
N ILE A 99 -10.34 14.02 -9.97
CA ILE A 99 -9.68 14.65 -11.12
C ILE A 99 -9.23 13.60 -12.12
N ARG A 100 -8.57 12.53 -11.68
CA ARG A 100 -8.09 11.43 -12.53
C ARG A 100 -9.18 10.75 -13.34
N ASN A 101 -10.35 10.59 -12.76
CA ASN A 101 -11.47 9.89 -13.38
C ASN A 101 -12.43 10.80 -14.17
N SER A 102 -12.34 12.12 -13.94
CA SER A 102 -13.14 13.13 -14.66
C SER A 102 -12.46 13.62 -15.93
N ILE A 103 -11.13 13.73 -15.93
CA ILE A 103 -10.35 14.22 -17.08
C ILE A 103 -9.26 13.23 -17.48
N SER A 104 -8.90 13.22 -18.78
CA SER A 104 -7.77 12.42 -19.25
C SER A 104 -6.46 13.15 -18.96
N LEU A 105 -5.68 12.63 -18.01
CA LEU A 105 -4.38 13.19 -17.66
C LEU A 105 -3.28 12.62 -18.58
N PRO A 106 -2.28 13.44 -18.95
CA PRO A 106 -1.11 12.97 -19.69
C PRO A 106 -0.36 11.88 -18.92
N ALA A 107 0.12 10.85 -19.61
CA ALA A 107 0.90 9.77 -18.99
C ALA A 107 2.15 10.29 -18.24
N ALA A 108 2.82 11.31 -18.79
CA ALA A 108 3.96 11.94 -18.17
C ALA A 108 3.65 12.50 -16.77
N LEU A 109 2.47 13.13 -16.58
CA LEU A 109 2.05 13.65 -15.28
C LEU A 109 1.84 12.52 -14.26
N ILE A 110 1.25 11.41 -14.71
CA ILE A 110 1.02 10.23 -13.86
C ILE A 110 2.37 9.60 -13.44
N ASP A 111 3.32 9.48 -14.36
CA ASP A 111 4.64 8.94 -14.07
C ASP A 111 5.45 9.85 -13.13
N ASP A 112 5.26 11.16 -13.23
CA ASP A 112 5.81 12.12 -12.27
C ASP A 112 5.22 11.95 -10.87
N CYS A 113 3.89 11.75 -10.78
CA CYS A 113 3.21 11.49 -9.51
C CYS A 113 3.74 10.20 -8.86
N LYS A 114 3.92 9.12 -9.63
CA LYS A 114 4.54 7.88 -9.15
C LYS A 114 5.95 8.12 -8.60
N GLY A 115 6.77 8.86 -9.34
CA GLY A 115 8.12 9.23 -8.91
C GLY A 115 8.12 10.08 -7.63
N LEU A 116 7.14 10.96 -7.47
CA LEU A 116 6.95 11.78 -6.27
C LEU A 116 6.60 10.90 -5.06
N VAL A 117 5.60 10.05 -5.18
CA VAL A 117 5.14 9.14 -4.12
C VAL A 117 6.29 8.25 -3.65
N LYS A 118 7.02 7.62 -4.58
CA LYS A 118 8.16 6.75 -4.28
C LYS A 118 9.26 7.42 -3.45
N ARG A 119 9.45 8.73 -3.62
CA ARG A 119 10.48 9.50 -2.88
C ARG A 119 9.95 10.07 -1.57
N VAL A 120 8.71 10.57 -1.57
CA VAL A 120 8.15 11.30 -0.43
C VAL A 120 7.67 10.36 0.66
N ILE A 121 7.05 9.22 0.31
CA ILE A 121 6.54 8.27 1.32
C ILE A 121 7.62 7.76 2.29
N PRO A 122 8.82 7.33 1.86
CA PRO A 122 9.87 6.93 2.80
C PRO A 122 10.28 8.04 3.76
N ILE A 123 10.36 9.29 3.28
CA ILE A 123 10.68 10.47 4.11
C ILE A 123 9.56 10.71 5.12
N THR A 124 8.31 10.67 4.67
CA THR A 124 7.13 10.80 5.53
C THR A 124 7.16 9.78 6.66
N ILE A 125 7.41 8.51 6.33
CA ILE A 125 7.49 7.43 7.33
C ILE A 125 8.61 7.71 8.34
N VAL A 126 9.79 8.13 7.91
CA VAL A 126 10.88 8.49 8.82
C VAL A 126 10.44 9.58 9.79
N LEU A 127 9.84 10.65 9.27
CA LEU A 127 9.40 11.79 10.08
C LEU A 127 8.29 11.42 11.07
N THR A 128 7.38 10.50 10.71
CA THR A 128 6.35 10.03 11.67
C THR A 128 6.95 9.36 12.90
N GLY A 129 8.20 8.86 12.82
CA GLY A 129 8.93 8.34 13.98
C GLY A 129 9.09 9.36 15.10
N ALA A 130 9.20 10.67 14.77
CA ALA A 130 9.31 11.72 15.78
C ALA A 130 8.08 11.84 16.70
N GLY A 131 6.91 11.33 16.29
CA GLY A 131 5.69 11.28 17.10
C GLY A 131 5.52 9.98 17.91
N VAL A 132 6.46 9.03 17.80
CA VAL A 132 6.36 7.70 18.44
C VAL A 132 7.18 7.63 19.71
N ASN A 133 6.53 7.21 20.81
CA ASN A 133 7.21 6.86 22.06
C ASN A 133 7.36 5.33 22.18
N LEU A 134 8.58 4.82 22.07
CA LEU A 134 8.86 3.38 22.11
C LEU A 134 8.55 2.73 23.46
N THR A 135 8.54 3.48 24.56
CA THR A 135 8.18 2.93 25.88
C THR A 135 6.68 2.64 25.96
N GLU A 136 5.84 3.50 25.40
CA GLU A 136 4.39 3.26 25.29
C GLU A 136 4.11 2.06 24.38
N VAL A 137 4.84 1.98 23.28
CA VAL A 137 4.76 0.85 22.37
C VAL A 137 5.20 -0.46 23.02
N ALA A 138 6.28 -0.45 23.80
CA ALA A 138 6.76 -1.64 24.51
C ALA A 138 5.72 -2.17 25.53
N ARG A 139 4.96 -1.28 26.17
CA ARG A 139 3.86 -1.68 27.08
C ARG A 139 2.73 -2.43 26.35
N VAL A 140 2.50 -2.10 25.08
CA VAL A 140 1.46 -2.73 24.23
C VAL A 140 2.05 -3.85 23.35
N GLY A 141 3.38 -4.05 23.40
CA GLY A 141 4.15 -4.83 22.43
C GLY A 141 3.73 -6.28 22.25
N ALA A 142 3.68 -7.08 23.33
CA ALA A 142 3.38 -8.51 23.22
C ALA A 142 1.93 -8.78 22.76
N PRO A 143 0.88 -8.12 23.32
CA PRO A 143 -0.47 -8.24 22.80
C PRO A 143 -0.60 -7.81 21.35
N SER A 144 0.01 -6.70 20.95
CA SER A 144 -0.03 -6.23 19.56
C SER A 144 0.62 -7.23 18.60
N LEU A 145 1.73 -7.84 18.99
CA LEU A 145 2.39 -8.85 18.18
C LEU A 145 1.48 -10.08 17.99
N ALA A 146 0.79 -10.52 19.05
CA ALA A 146 -0.19 -11.60 18.95
C ALA A 146 -1.33 -11.26 17.98
N VAL A 147 -1.86 -10.02 18.04
CA VAL A 147 -2.88 -9.53 17.10
C VAL A 147 -2.35 -9.52 15.67
N ILE A 148 -1.11 -9.06 15.44
CA ILE A 148 -0.49 -9.04 14.11
C ILE A 148 -0.34 -10.46 13.56
N LEU A 149 0.17 -11.40 14.35
CA LEU A 149 0.37 -12.78 13.93
C LEU A 149 -0.97 -13.48 13.62
N ALA A 150 -1.97 -13.28 14.47
CA ALA A 150 -3.31 -13.80 14.24
C ALA A 150 -3.92 -13.23 12.94
N ALA A 151 -3.73 -11.94 12.68
CA ALA A 151 -4.18 -11.30 11.45
C ALA A 151 -3.51 -11.87 10.19
N VAL A 152 -2.20 -12.12 10.26
CA VAL A 152 -1.43 -12.72 9.16
C VAL A 152 -1.97 -14.12 8.83
N VAL A 153 -2.13 -14.95 9.85
CA VAL A 153 -2.66 -16.31 9.68
C VAL A 153 -4.12 -16.29 9.18
N CYS A 154 -4.96 -15.45 9.78
CA CYS A 154 -6.36 -15.30 9.39
C CYS A 154 -6.50 -14.84 7.93
N GLY A 155 -5.79 -13.76 7.53
CA GLY A 155 -5.85 -13.21 6.18
C GLY A 155 -5.46 -14.24 5.12
N CYS A 156 -4.36 -14.98 5.32
CA CYS A 156 -3.94 -16.04 4.42
C CYS A 156 -4.91 -17.22 4.38
N ALA A 157 -5.35 -17.71 5.55
CA ALA A 157 -6.21 -18.86 5.64
C ALA A 157 -7.58 -18.60 4.98
N VAL A 158 -8.19 -17.47 5.30
CA VAL A 158 -9.51 -17.11 4.74
C VAL A 158 -9.42 -16.85 3.24
N ALA A 159 -8.37 -16.20 2.74
CA ALA A 159 -8.20 -16.01 1.30
C ALA A 159 -8.11 -17.35 0.55
N VAL A 160 -7.33 -18.31 1.08
CA VAL A 160 -7.18 -19.64 0.48
C VAL A 160 -8.51 -20.43 0.54
N LEU A 161 -9.22 -20.39 1.67
CA LEU A 161 -10.51 -21.07 1.83
C LEU A 161 -11.58 -20.45 0.92
N ALA A 162 -11.71 -19.13 0.93
CA ALA A 162 -12.64 -18.41 0.06
C ALA A 162 -12.32 -18.63 -1.42
N GLY A 163 -11.03 -18.63 -1.80
CA GLY A 163 -10.60 -18.89 -3.17
C GLY A 163 -10.99 -20.28 -3.67
N ARG A 164 -11.01 -21.31 -2.79
CA ARG A 164 -11.51 -22.64 -3.13
C ARG A 164 -13.02 -22.67 -3.35
N MET A 165 -13.77 -21.88 -2.57
CA MET A 165 -15.23 -21.81 -2.66
C MET A 165 -15.71 -20.99 -3.86
N ILE A 166 -14.98 -19.92 -4.20
CA ILE A 166 -15.35 -18.97 -5.25
C ILE A 166 -14.74 -19.35 -6.61
N THR A 167 -13.96 -20.42 -6.70
CA THR A 167 -13.36 -20.94 -7.93
C THR A 167 -12.44 -19.95 -8.67
N ILE A 168 -11.54 -19.29 -7.95
CA ILE A 168 -10.40 -18.57 -8.56
C ILE A 168 -9.15 -19.45 -8.60
N SER A 169 -8.13 -19.05 -9.35
CA SER A 169 -6.88 -19.77 -9.37
C SER A 169 -6.28 -19.87 -7.95
N ARG A 170 -5.62 -20.99 -7.66
CA ARG A 170 -4.96 -21.17 -6.36
C ARG A 170 -3.88 -20.11 -6.13
N ASN A 171 -3.20 -19.73 -7.19
CA ASN A 171 -2.13 -18.73 -7.12
C ASN A 171 -2.70 -17.35 -6.82
N ALA A 172 -3.78 -16.92 -7.50
CA ALA A 172 -4.45 -15.65 -7.20
C ALA A 172 -4.97 -15.63 -5.74
N ALA A 173 -5.59 -16.70 -5.25
CA ALA A 173 -6.06 -16.78 -3.87
C ALA A 173 -4.92 -16.65 -2.85
N LEU A 174 -3.79 -17.31 -3.10
CA LEU A 174 -2.58 -17.20 -2.28
C LEU A 174 -2.01 -15.77 -2.32
N LEU A 175 -1.93 -15.17 -3.50
CA LEU A 175 -1.42 -13.80 -3.65
C LEU A 175 -2.31 -12.77 -2.95
N VAL A 176 -3.64 -12.88 -3.08
CA VAL A 176 -4.60 -12.04 -2.34
C VAL A 176 -4.41 -12.23 -0.83
N GLY A 177 -4.21 -13.48 -0.39
CA GLY A 177 -3.91 -13.80 1.01
C GLY A 177 -2.62 -13.16 1.49
N CYS A 178 -1.53 -13.26 0.72
CA CYS A 178 -0.24 -12.62 1.03
C CYS A 178 -0.39 -11.10 1.14
N GLY A 179 -1.11 -10.48 0.21
CA GLY A 179 -1.37 -9.04 0.22
C GLY A 179 -2.18 -8.59 1.44
N THR A 180 -3.27 -9.30 1.75
CA THR A 180 -4.09 -9.03 2.94
C THR A 180 -3.28 -9.25 4.21
N ALA A 181 -2.46 -10.29 4.27
CA ALA A 181 -1.73 -10.70 5.46
C ALA A 181 -0.59 -9.75 5.85
N ILE A 182 0.15 -9.18 4.93
CA ILE A 182 1.41 -8.45 5.25
C ILE A 182 1.30 -6.95 4.90
N CYS A 183 1.63 -6.57 3.67
CA CYS A 183 1.79 -5.17 3.29
C CYS A 183 1.21 -4.84 1.91
N GLY A 184 0.21 -5.57 1.48
CA GLY A 184 -0.46 -5.29 0.21
C GLY A 184 0.37 -5.74 -0.98
N THR A 185 0.60 -4.84 -1.91
CA THR A 185 1.23 -5.10 -3.20
C THR A 185 2.66 -5.61 -3.11
N SER A 186 3.47 -5.10 -2.17
CA SER A 186 4.85 -5.59 -1.99
C SER A 186 4.89 -7.06 -1.61
N ALA A 187 3.97 -7.51 -0.75
CA ALA A 187 3.89 -8.92 -0.38
C ALA A 187 3.45 -9.79 -1.57
N ILE A 188 2.53 -9.30 -2.40
CA ILE A 188 2.09 -9.99 -3.62
C ILE A 188 3.25 -10.15 -4.58
N ILE A 189 3.95 -9.06 -4.92
CA ILE A 189 5.05 -9.06 -5.88
C ILE A 189 6.22 -9.95 -5.40
N ALA A 190 6.55 -9.88 -4.10
CA ALA A 190 7.60 -10.71 -3.52
C ALA A 190 7.22 -12.20 -3.46
N SER A 191 5.93 -12.52 -3.30
CA SER A 191 5.42 -13.90 -3.23
C SER A 191 5.21 -14.53 -4.60
N ALA A 192 4.92 -13.73 -5.64
CA ALA A 192 4.59 -14.19 -6.98
C ALA A 192 5.65 -15.15 -7.58
N PRO A 193 6.96 -14.85 -7.58
CA PRO A 193 7.97 -15.77 -8.10
C PRO A 193 8.13 -17.04 -7.26
N ILE A 194 7.86 -16.98 -5.95
CA ILE A 194 7.93 -18.12 -5.04
C ILE A 194 6.78 -19.09 -5.32
N ILE A 195 5.57 -18.56 -5.55
CA ILE A 195 4.38 -19.34 -5.86
C ILE A 195 4.42 -19.84 -7.31
N GLY A 196 5.14 -19.13 -8.20
CA GLY A 196 5.15 -19.37 -9.65
C GLY A 196 3.82 -19.01 -10.28
N SER A 197 3.29 -17.83 -9.90
CA SER A 197 2.07 -17.26 -10.49
C SER A 197 2.38 -16.68 -11.87
N ASP A 198 1.36 -16.62 -12.70
CA ASP A 198 1.40 -15.89 -13.96
C ASP A 198 1.10 -14.38 -13.75
N ASP A 199 1.26 -13.59 -14.82
CA ASP A 199 1.05 -12.15 -14.79
C ASP A 199 -0.42 -11.78 -14.56
N ASP A 200 -1.36 -12.61 -15.00
CA ASP A 200 -2.80 -12.38 -14.84
C ASP A 200 -3.21 -12.54 -13.37
N ASP A 201 -2.76 -13.59 -12.70
CA ASP A 201 -2.97 -13.81 -11.26
C ASP A 201 -2.36 -12.67 -10.42
N LEU A 202 -1.16 -12.23 -10.82
CA LEU A 202 -0.46 -11.13 -10.15
C LEU A 202 -1.25 -9.82 -10.28
N LEU A 203 -1.62 -9.43 -11.51
CA LEU A 203 -2.36 -8.19 -11.78
C LEU A 203 -3.72 -8.17 -11.09
N LEU A 204 -4.43 -9.31 -11.13
CA LEU A 204 -5.72 -9.50 -10.49
C LEU A 204 -5.61 -9.29 -8.97
N SER A 205 -4.63 -9.93 -8.35
CA SER A 205 -4.43 -9.87 -6.90
C SER A 205 -4.05 -8.48 -6.42
N VAL A 206 -3.14 -7.84 -7.14
CA VAL A 206 -2.70 -6.47 -6.85
C VAL A 206 -3.86 -5.48 -6.97
N SER A 207 -4.63 -5.54 -8.05
CA SER A 207 -5.79 -4.67 -8.26
C SER A 207 -6.82 -4.85 -7.15
N THR A 208 -7.09 -6.11 -6.77
CA THR A 208 -8.00 -6.45 -5.67
C THR A 208 -7.57 -5.80 -4.35
N ILE A 209 -6.31 -5.98 -3.96
CA ILE A 209 -5.79 -5.48 -2.68
C ILE A 209 -5.75 -3.95 -2.64
N ASN A 210 -5.45 -3.30 -3.77
CA ASN A 210 -5.48 -1.83 -3.85
C ASN A 210 -6.88 -1.26 -3.67
N ILE A 211 -7.91 -1.87 -4.29
CA ILE A 211 -9.31 -1.47 -4.12
C ILE A 211 -9.71 -1.61 -2.65
N LEU A 212 -9.46 -2.78 -2.08
CA LEU A 212 -9.86 -3.08 -0.70
C LEU A 212 -9.13 -2.18 0.30
N GLY A 213 -7.85 -1.92 0.05
CA GLY A 213 -7.09 -0.99 0.88
C GLY A 213 -7.68 0.42 0.89
N LEU A 214 -8.14 0.92 -0.27
CA LEU A 214 -8.84 2.20 -0.35
C LEU A 214 -10.18 2.16 0.40
N VAL A 215 -10.99 1.12 0.18
CA VAL A 215 -12.29 0.98 0.87
C VAL A 215 -12.09 0.95 2.39
N VAL A 216 -11.15 0.15 2.89
CA VAL A 216 -10.87 0.07 4.32
C VAL A 216 -10.33 1.40 4.86
N MET A 217 -9.46 2.08 4.11
CA MET A 217 -8.92 3.39 4.50
C MET A 217 -10.02 4.43 4.75
N PHE A 218 -11.06 4.45 3.90
CA PHE A 218 -12.18 5.40 4.05
C PHE A 218 -13.20 4.99 5.10
N THR A 219 -13.45 3.69 5.26
CA THR A 219 -14.54 3.20 6.14
C THR A 219 -14.10 3.00 7.58
N LEU A 220 -12.83 2.63 7.81
CA LEU A 220 -12.34 2.24 9.13
C LEU A 220 -12.38 3.39 10.16
N PRO A 221 -12.02 4.67 9.83
CA PRO A 221 -12.10 5.75 10.80
C PRO A 221 -13.52 6.00 11.28
N ALA A 222 -14.49 5.98 10.37
CA ALA A 222 -15.90 6.12 10.71
C ALA A 222 -16.41 4.95 11.57
N ALA A 223 -16.01 3.72 11.26
CA ALA A 223 -16.32 2.55 12.07
C ALA A 223 -15.73 2.65 13.49
N GLY A 224 -14.44 3.03 13.60
CA GLY A 224 -13.79 3.24 14.90
C GLY A 224 -14.47 4.31 15.74
N ALA A 225 -14.87 5.42 15.14
CA ALA A 225 -15.61 6.48 15.81
C ALA A 225 -17.01 6.04 16.28
N ALA A 226 -17.73 5.28 15.43
CA ALA A 226 -19.07 4.78 15.74
C ALA A 226 -19.10 3.81 16.95
N ILE A 227 -18.01 3.05 17.14
CA ILE A 227 -17.87 2.11 18.28
C ILE A 227 -17.01 2.69 19.42
N HIS A 228 -16.69 3.98 19.38
CA HIS A 228 -15.95 4.71 20.40
C HIS A 228 -14.62 4.06 20.81
N LEU A 229 -13.83 3.56 19.83
CA LEU A 229 -12.52 2.99 20.11
C LEU A 229 -11.56 4.02 20.71
N SER A 230 -10.75 3.60 21.67
CA SER A 230 -9.63 4.43 22.14
C SER A 230 -8.63 4.69 21.01
N GLN A 231 -7.92 5.81 21.07
CA GLN A 231 -6.93 6.18 20.05
C GLN A 231 -5.86 5.10 19.89
N GLN A 232 -5.47 4.45 20.98
CA GLN A 232 -4.51 3.37 21.01
C GLN A 232 -5.05 2.13 20.30
N ALA A 233 -6.24 1.67 20.67
CA ALA A 233 -6.89 0.51 20.07
C ALA A 233 -7.12 0.72 18.57
N PHE A 234 -7.58 1.91 18.17
CA PHE A 234 -7.79 2.26 16.78
C PHE A 234 -6.48 2.27 15.98
N GLY A 235 -5.39 2.84 16.54
CA GLY A 235 -4.07 2.85 15.88
C GLY A 235 -3.56 1.44 15.60
N ILE A 236 -3.69 0.51 16.56
CA ILE A 236 -3.32 -0.89 16.37
C ILE A 236 -4.23 -1.53 15.31
N TRP A 237 -5.55 -1.32 15.40
CA TRP A 237 -6.51 -1.87 14.45
C TRP A 237 -6.24 -1.41 13.01
N ALA A 238 -6.02 -0.10 12.81
CA ALA A 238 -5.68 0.46 11.50
C ALA A 238 -4.36 -0.09 10.94
N GLY A 239 -3.30 -0.14 11.76
CA GLY A 239 -2.00 -0.69 11.37
C GLY A 239 -2.04 -2.16 10.99
N VAL A 240 -2.92 -2.95 11.64
CA VAL A 240 -3.08 -4.37 11.35
C VAL A 240 -4.01 -4.62 10.17
N THR A 241 -5.09 -3.86 9.99
CA THR A 241 -6.13 -4.18 9.00
C THR A 241 -5.93 -3.51 7.64
N VAL A 242 -5.45 -2.28 7.61
CA VAL A 242 -5.24 -1.57 6.34
C VAL A 242 -4.09 -2.20 5.55
N HIS A 243 -4.22 -2.32 4.24
CA HIS A 243 -3.33 -3.13 3.41
C HIS A 243 -1.98 -2.44 3.16
N ALA A 244 -1.97 -1.28 2.52
CA ALA A 244 -0.73 -0.57 2.18
C ALA A 244 -0.23 0.33 3.31
N VAL A 245 1.09 0.54 3.38
CA VAL A 245 1.72 1.40 4.41
C VAL A 245 1.16 2.82 4.38
N PRO A 246 1.13 3.54 3.23
CA PRO A 246 0.62 4.90 3.21
C PRO A 246 -0.85 5.00 3.61
N GLN A 247 -1.66 4.03 3.20
CA GLN A 247 -3.08 3.96 3.57
C GLN A 247 -3.26 3.77 5.08
N ALA A 248 -2.45 2.91 5.72
CA ALA A 248 -2.51 2.68 7.16
C ALA A 248 -2.14 3.94 7.96
N ILE A 249 -1.10 4.65 7.52
CA ILE A 249 -0.69 5.93 8.11
C ILE A 249 -1.82 6.95 7.99
N THR A 250 -2.35 7.14 6.78
CA THR A 250 -3.46 8.07 6.53
C THR A 250 -4.69 7.72 7.36
N THR A 251 -5.06 6.42 7.44
CA THR A 251 -6.19 5.95 8.25
C THR A 251 -5.99 6.27 9.73
N GLY A 252 -4.79 6.03 10.25
CA GLY A 252 -4.45 6.30 11.65
C GLY A 252 -4.54 7.80 11.97
N PHE A 253 -3.92 8.66 11.15
CA PHE A 253 -3.95 10.11 11.32
C PHE A 253 -5.33 10.72 11.10
N ALA A 254 -6.18 10.08 10.29
CA ALA A 254 -7.57 10.50 10.12
C ALA A 254 -8.40 10.34 11.40
N TYR A 255 -7.95 9.53 12.35
CA TYR A 255 -8.61 9.35 13.64
C TYR A 255 -7.97 10.23 14.73
N SER A 256 -6.64 10.18 14.89
CA SER A 256 -5.88 11.07 15.78
C SER A 256 -4.37 10.97 15.49
N ALA A 257 -3.59 11.94 15.96
CA ALA A 257 -2.13 11.92 15.86
C ALA A 257 -1.53 10.68 16.55
N GLN A 258 -2.03 10.31 17.72
CA GLN A 258 -1.59 9.11 18.46
C GLN A 258 -1.91 7.83 17.69
N SER A 259 -3.12 7.73 17.13
CA SER A 259 -3.49 6.58 16.29
C SER A 259 -2.62 6.49 15.04
N GLY A 260 -2.27 7.61 14.42
CA GLY A 260 -1.40 7.67 13.24
C GLY A 260 0.01 7.15 13.54
N ALA A 261 0.61 7.59 14.65
CA ALA A 261 1.91 7.14 15.10
C ALA A 261 1.93 5.62 15.38
N LEU A 262 0.92 5.12 16.11
CA LEU A 262 0.78 3.70 16.41
C LEU A 262 0.48 2.85 15.17
N ALA A 263 -0.41 3.30 14.28
CA ALA A 263 -0.71 2.60 13.04
C ALA A 263 0.55 2.47 12.17
N THR A 264 1.37 3.53 12.10
CA THR A 264 2.65 3.50 11.39
C THR A 264 3.57 2.43 11.96
N LEU A 265 3.77 2.44 13.28
CA LEU A 265 4.64 1.48 13.95
C LEU A 265 4.17 0.04 13.76
N VAL A 266 2.90 -0.23 14.06
CA VAL A 266 2.30 -1.57 13.92
C VAL A 266 2.43 -2.06 12.48
N LYS A 267 2.20 -1.18 11.50
CA LYS A 267 2.37 -1.50 10.08
C LYS A 267 3.81 -1.81 9.72
N LEU A 268 4.78 -1.08 10.25
CA LEU A 268 6.20 -1.34 10.01
C LEU A 268 6.63 -2.68 10.62
N VAL A 269 6.18 -3.02 11.83
CA VAL A 269 6.39 -4.35 12.42
C VAL A 269 5.83 -5.44 11.50
N ARG A 270 4.63 -5.23 10.95
CA ARG A 270 4.02 -6.18 10.02
C ARG A 270 4.84 -6.33 8.72
N VAL A 271 5.40 -5.24 8.20
CA VAL A 271 6.29 -5.28 7.02
C VAL A 271 7.56 -6.08 7.29
N THR A 272 8.14 -6.01 8.50
CA THR A 272 9.33 -6.81 8.84
C THR A 272 9.04 -8.31 8.85
N LEU A 273 7.78 -8.70 9.07
CA LEU A 273 7.36 -10.11 8.99
C LEU A 273 7.35 -10.64 7.55
N LEU A 274 7.48 -9.80 6.53
CA LEU A 274 7.55 -10.25 5.14
C LEU A 274 8.69 -11.25 4.93
N ALA A 275 9.87 -10.99 5.53
CA ALA A 275 11.03 -11.87 5.38
C ALA A 275 10.78 -13.30 5.88
N PRO A 276 10.41 -13.51 7.17
CA PRO A 276 10.12 -14.86 7.66
C PRO A 276 8.90 -15.47 6.95
N PHE A 277 7.91 -14.67 6.58
CA PHE A 277 6.75 -15.13 5.84
C PHE A 277 7.13 -15.72 4.46
N LEU A 278 7.99 -15.06 3.68
CA LEU A 278 8.47 -15.55 2.38
C LEU A 278 9.28 -16.85 2.52
N ILE A 279 10.03 -17.00 3.61
CA ILE A 279 10.75 -18.27 3.90
C ILE A 279 9.74 -19.40 4.13
N VAL A 280 8.74 -19.18 4.99
CA VAL A 280 7.68 -20.16 5.25
C VAL A 280 6.92 -20.48 3.96
N LEU A 281 6.58 -19.47 3.16
CA LEU A 281 5.91 -19.63 1.89
C LEU A 281 6.75 -20.48 0.92
N ALA A 282 8.05 -20.25 0.83
CA ALA A 282 8.98 -21.03 -0.01
C ALA A 282 9.06 -22.50 0.44
N LEU A 283 9.10 -22.76 1.75
CA LEU A 283 9.11 -24.12 2.30
C LEU A 283 7.81 -24.89 2.00
N VAL A 284 6.66 -24.20 2.08
CA VAL A 284 5.33 -24.81 1.85
C VAL A 284 5.02 -24.98 0.36
N SER A 285 5.54 -24.11 -0.50
CA SER A 285 5.22 -24.10 -1.94
C SER A 285 5.86 -25.23 -2.75
N SER A 286 6.68 -26.10 -2.16
CA SER A 286 7.26 -27.33 -2.74
C SER A 286 7.85 -27.22 -4.17
N ARG A 287 7.80 -26.06 -4.79
CA ARG A 287 8.44 -25.80 -6.08
C ARG A 287 9.89 -25.42 -5.82
N LYS A 288 10.83 -26.25 -6.28
CA LYS A 288 12.28 -25.96 -6.34
C LYS A 288 12.55 -24.79 -7.29
N GLY A 289 11.95 -23.64 -7.03
CA GLY A 289 12.18 -22.39 -7.75
C GLY A 289 13.31 -21.63 -7.06
N GLN A 290 14.27 -21.19 -7.83
CA GLN A 290 15.51 -20.51 -7.44
C GLN A 290 15.24 -19.05 -7.00
N ALA A 291 14.33 -18.79 -6.09
CA ALA A 291 14.20 -17.46 -5.48
C ALA A 291 15.41 -17.26 -4.55
N ARG A 292 16.46 -16.62 -5.05
CA ARG A 292 17.56 -16.12 -4.22
C ARG A 292 17.00 -14.96 -3.40
N LEU A 293 16.52 -15.27 -2.19
CA LEU A 293 16.16 -14.27 -1.18
C LEU A 293 17.43 -13.51 -0.78
N SER A 294 17.55 -12.26 -1.20
CA SER A 294 18.63 -11.39 -0.74
C SER A 294 18.20 -10.73 0.57
N TRP A 295 18.78 -11.16 1.67
CA TRP A 295 18.47 -10.64 3.01
C TRP A 295 18.68 -9.13 3.16
N THR A 296 19.60 -8.55 2.39
CA THR A 296 19.93 -7.13 2.42
C THR A 296 18.81 -6.23 1.88
N ASN A 297 17.89 -6.78 1.08
CA ASN A 297 16.80 -6.02 0.45
C ASN A 297 15.44 -6.23 1.16
N LEU A 298 15.41 -7.07 2.21
CA LEU A 298 14.16 -7.41 2.91
C LEU A 298 13.71 -6.33 3.90
N LEU A 299 14.62 -5.49 4.37
CA LEU A 299 14.32 -4.38 5.29
C LEU A 299 14.58 -3.04 4.58
N PRO A 300 13.55 -2.27 4.24
CA PRO A 300 13.72 -0.95 3.66
C PRO A 300 14.49 0.00 4.57
N ARG A 301 15.38 0.80 3.99
CA ARG A 301 16.27 1.71 4.74
C ARG A 301 15.53 2.74 5.59
N PHE A 302 14.33 3.14 5.19
CA PHE A 302 13.53 4.11 5.93
C PHE A 302 13.07 3.61 7.31
N ILE A 303 13.00 2.28 7.52
CA ILE A 303 12.65 1.70 8.83
C ILE A 303 13.69 2.10 9.89
N TRP A 304 14.98 2.08 9.52
CA TRP A 304 16.05 2.51 10.43
C TRP A 304 15.96 4.00 10.78
N GLY A 305 15.63 4.85 9.79
CA GLY A 305 15.39 6.27 10.03
C GLY A 305 14.19 6.52 10.94
N PHE A 306 13.08 5.80 10.73
CA PHE A 306 11.91 5.84 11.61
C PHE A 306 12.25 5.45 13.04
N LEU A 307 12.96 4.32 13.24
CA LEU A 307 13.36 3.85 14.58
C LEU A 307 14.31 4.83 15.26
N ALA A 308 15.24 5.44 14.52
CA ALA A 308 16.15 6.44 15.06
C ALA A 308 15.38 7.66 15.59
N LEU A 309 14.43 8.22 14.83
CA LEU A 309 13.61 9.35 15.30
C LEU A 309 12.68 8.96 16.45
N ALA A 310 12.11 7.75 16.43
CA ALA A 310 11.30 7.23 17.51
C ALA A 310 12.13 7.08 18.81
N LEU A 311 13.38 6.63 18.70
CA LEU A 311 14.31 6.55 19.82
C LEU A 311 14.67 7.96 20.34
N CYS A 312 14.96 8.91 19.46
CA CYS A 312 15.21 10.30 19.85
C CYS A 312 14.02 10.91 20.61
N ASN A 313 12.79 10.66 20.14
CA ASN A 313 11.58 11.11 20.84
C ASN A 313 11.42 10.43 22.20
N THR A 314 11.67 9.14 22.28
CA THR A 314 11.57 8.35 23.53
C THR A 314 12.57 8.80 24.58
N LEU A 315 13.76 9.18 24.15
CA LEU A 315 14.84 9.68 25.02
C LEU A 315 14.72 11.20 25.30
N HIS A 316 13.64 11.85 24.83
CA HIS A 316 13.42 13.31 24.96
C HIS A 316 14.60 14.16 24.44
N LEU A 317 15.24 13.72 23.34
CA LEU A 317 16.39 14.40 22.75
C LEU A 317 16.02 15.57 21.84
N PHE A 318 14.72 15.77 21.54
CA PHE A 318 14.28 16.88 20.71
C PHE A 318 14.28 18.18 21.49
N PRO A 319 14.98 19.22 21.00
CA PRO A 319 15.01 20.53 21.64
C PRO A 319 13.66 21.25 21.50
N GLU A 320 13.35 22.07 22.47
CA GLU A 320 12.29 23.06 22.36
C GLU A 320 12.86 24.28 21.60
N LEU A 321 12.20 24.64 20.51
CA LEU A 321 12.56 25.79 19.70
C LEU A 321 11.65 26.95 20.08
N SER A 322 12.24 27.97 20.66
CA SER A 322 11.55 29.25 20.93
C SER A 322 12.06 30.30 19.94
N PHE A 323 11.15 30.85 19.13
CA PHE A 323 11.45 31.94 18.22
C PHE A 323 10.74 33.21 18.71
N HIS A 324 11.50 34.28 18.98
CA HIS A 324 10.98 35.60 19.16
C HIS A 324 10.65 36.19 17.78
N LEU A 325 9.37 36.40 17.49
CA LEU A 325 9.00 37.16 16.30
C LEU A 325 9.13 38.65 16.56
N PRO A 326 9.95 39.40 15.77
CA PRO A 326 10.19 40.81 16.00
C PRO A 326 9.00 41.74 15.76
N LEU A 327 7.85 41.22 15.38
CA LEU A 327 6.61 41.96 15.06
C LEU A 327 5.55 41.97 16.17
N GLY A 328 5.89 41.70 17.43
CA GLY A 328 5.01 41.96 18.57
C GLY A 328 3.81 41.04 18.76
N THR A 329 3.75 39.89 18.07
CA THR A 329 2.61 38.95 18.12
C THR A 329 2.80 37.76 19.05
N GLY A 330 3.75 37.81 20.00
CA GLY A 330 3.98 36.79 21.01
C GLY A 330 5.13 35.82 20.70
N ASP A 331 5.62 35.19 21.74
CA ASP A 331 6.64 34.13 21.63
C ASP A 331 6.03 32.88 21.06
N TRP A 332 6.61 32.37 19.97
CA TRP A 332 6.21 31.10 19.40
C TRP A 332 7.17 30.02 19.94
N SER A 333 6.64 29.09 20.72
CA SER A 333 7.39 27.92 21.20
C SER A 333 6.83 26.66 20.58
N ALA A 334 7.62 25.90 19.87
CA ALA A 334 7.24 24.57 19.39
C ALA A 334 8.38 23.58 19.64
N SER A 335 8.03 22.41 20.09
CA SER A 335 9.00 21.33 20.19
C SER A 335 9.36 20.78 18.81
N MET A 336 10.61 20.40 18.59
CA MET A 336 11.10 19.86 17.33
C MET A 336 10.27 18.65 16.85
N ASN A 337 9.84 17.78 17.76
CA ASN A 337 8.99 16.63 17.43
C ASN A 337 7.65 17.05 16.83
N THR A 338 7.04 18.14 17.33
CA THR A 338 5.79 18.69 16.77
C THR A 338 6.00 19.21 15.34
N ILE A 339 7.10 19.92 15.10
CA ILE A 339 7.42 20.42 13.75
C ILE A 339 7.64 19.25 12.78
N LEU A 340 8.38 18.22 13.20
CA LEU A 340 8.62 17.04 12.38
C LEU A 340 7.32 16.27 12.09
N ALA A 341 6.42 16.17 13.07
CA ALA A 341 5.12 15.52 12.90
C ALA A 341 4.22 16.31 11.93
N GLN A 342 4.17 17.64 12.04
CA GLN A 342 3.44 18.49 11.08
C GLN A 342 3.99 18.41 9.66
N LEU A 343 5.33 18.36 9.52
CA LEU A 343 5.97 18.16 8.24
C LEU A 343 5.64 16.78 7.65
N ALA A 344 5.61 15.73 8.50
CA ALA A 344 5.19 14.40 8.08
C ALA A 344 3.74 14.40 7.56
N GLU A 345 2.82 15.08 8.24
CA GLU A 345 1.42 15.19 7.83
C GLU A 345 1.27 15.95 6.49
N ALA A 346 2.01 17.05 6.31
CA ALA A 346 2.02 17.80 5.05
C ALA A 346 2.55 16.95 3.89
N LEU A 347 3.67 16.23 4.09
CA LEU A 347 4.22 15.32 3.09
C LEU A 347 3.31 14.12 2.82
N LEU A 348 2.60 13.62 3.84
CA LEU A 348 1.58 12.59 3.67
C LEU A 348 0.45 13.09 2.78
N THR A 349 -0.07 14.30 3.05
CA THR A 349 -1.13 14.92 2.25
C THR A 349 -0.70 15.11 0.80
N LEU A 350 0.53 15.57 0.56
CA LEU A 350 1.12 15.69 -0.78
C LEU A 350 1.20 14.33 -1.49
N SER A 351 1.65 13.30 -0.77
CA SER A 351 1.74 11.94 -1.30
C SER A 351 0.37 11.37 -1.64
N MET A 352 -0.64 11.62 -0.79
CA MET A 352 -2.01 11.18 -1.03
C MET A 352 -2.65 11.89 -2.23
N ALA A 353 -2.36 13.18 -2.45
CA ALA A 353 -2.76 13.90 -3.65
C ALA A 353 -2.20 13.25 -4.93
N ALA A 354 -0.89 12.94 -4.93
CA ALA A 354 -0.24 12.26 -6.04
C ALA A 354 -0.80 10.85 -6.27
N MET A 355 -0.99 10.06 -5.21
CA MET A 355 -1.61 8.73 -5.29
C MET A 355 -3.03 8.80 -5.84
N GLY A 356 -3.82 9.81 -5.45
CA GLY A 356 -5.17 10.02 -5.99
C GLY A 356 -5.16 10.17 -7.52
N LEU A 357 -4.20 10.92 -8.06
CA LEU A 357 -4.03 11.11 -9.51
C LEU A 357 -3.64 9.81 -10.26
N GLU A 358 -3.15 8.79 -9.56
CA GLU A 358 -2.85 7.48 -10.14
C GLU A 358 -4.07 6.54 -10.15
N VAL A 359 -5.06 6.75 -9.28
CA VAL A 359 -6.22 5.85 -9.10
C VAL A 359 -7.16 5.90 -10.30
N ASN A 360 -7.13 4.89 -11.15
CA ASN A 360 -8.04 4.72 -12.29
C ASN A 360 -9.18 3.76 -11.92
N LEU A 361 -10.33 4.31 -11.55
CA LEU A 361 -11.51 3.52 -11.14
C LEU A 361 -12.03 2.61 -12.24
N ARG A 362 -11.93 3.02 -13.52
CA ARG A 362 -12.40 2.19 -14.65
C ARG A 362 -11.56 0.92 -14.80
N PHE A 363 -10.26 1.00 -14.52
CA PHE A 363 -9.38 -0.16 -14.52
C PHE A 363 -9.68 -1.04 -13.29
N LEU A 364 -9.85 -0.43 -12.12
CA LEU A 364 -10.16 -1.12 -10.88
C LEU A 364 -11.46 -1.94 -10.94
N LEU A 365 -12.54 -1.36 -11.53
CA LEU A 365 -13.84 -2.02 -11.66
C LEU A 365 -13.85 -3.16 -12.71
N ARG A 366 -12.85 -3.25 -13.57
CA ARG A 366 -12.66 -4.37 -14.52
C ARG A 366 -11.95 -5.57 -13.89
N THR A 367 -11.46 -5.44 -12.67
CA THR A 367 -10.85 -6.52 -11.90
C THR A 367 -11.88 -7.63 -11.67
N GLY A 368 -11.48 -8.88 -11.81
CA GLY A 368 -12.41 -10.01 -11.71
C GLY A 368 -13.17 -10.02 -10.39
N PHE A 369 -14.48 -9.98 -10.46
CA PHE A 369 -15.37 -9.91 -9.31
C PHE A 369 -15.14 -11.05 -8.29
N ALA A 370 -14.75 -12.22 -8.78
CA ALA A 370 -14.45 -13.38 -7.94
C ALA A 370 -13.23 -13.13 -7.00
N ALA A 371 -12.15 -12.54 -7.51
CA ALA A 371 -10.98 -12.21 -6.68
C ALA A 371 -11.32 -11.10 -5.67
N LEU A 372 -12.16 -10.14 -6.05
CA LEU A 372 -12.64 -9.11 -5.14
C LEU A 372 -13.43 -9.72 -3.98
N LEU A 373 -14.30 -10.68 -4.23
CA LEU A 373 -15.05 -11.41 -3.17
C LEU A 373 -14.10 -12.15 -2.22
N VAL A 374 -13.08 -12.82 -2.74
CA VAL A 374 -12.04 -13.48 -1.91
C VAL A 374 -11.32 -12.47 -1.04
N GLY A 375 -10.92 -11.36 -1.60
CA GLY A 375 -10.25 -10.29 -0.86
C GLY A 375 -11.15 -9.64 0.18
N VAL A 376 -12.43 -9.39 -0.13
CA VAL A 376 -13.44 -8.89 0.83
C VAL A 376 -13.60 -9.87 1.99
N ALA A 377 -13.74 -11.17 1.71
CA ALA A 377 -13.87 -12.18 2.76
C ALA A 377 -12.63 -12.20 3.68
N ALA A 378 -11.42 -12.18 3.10
CA ALA A 378 -10.17 -12.15 3.86
C ALA A 378 -10.02 -10.87 4.69
N SER A 379 -10.31 -9.70 4.09
CA SER A 379 -10.22 -8.41 4.77
C SER A 379 -11.24 -8.28 5.89
N LEU A 380 -12.50 -8.67 5.68
CA LEU A 380 -13.53 -8.64 6.72
C LEU A 380 -13.19 -9.59 7.87
N ALA A 381 -12.75 -10.82 7.57
CA ALA A 381 -12.32 -11.75 8.59
C ALA A 381 -11.14 -11.17 9.42
N GLN A 382 -10.18 -10.56 8.76
CA GLN A 382 -9.06 -9.90 9.43
C GLN A 382 -9.52 -8.74 10.31
N ILE A 383 -10.42 -7.87 9.82
CA ILE A 383 -11.00 -6.75 10.56
C ILE A 383 -11.71 -7.25 11.81
N LEU A 384 -12.56 -8.27 11.69
CA LEU A 384 -13.36 -8.81 12.79
C LEU A 384 -12.50 -9.55 13.83
N VAL A 385 -11.57 -10.39 13.38
CA VAL A 385 -10.67 -11.14 14.29
C VAL A 385 -9.77 -10.18 15.06
N THR A 386 -9.20 -9.19 14.36
CA THR A 386 -8.32 -8.20 15.02
C THR A 386 -9.10 -7.30 15.97
N PHE A 387 -10.32 -6.91 15.64
CA PHE A 387 -11.19 -6.17 16.53
C PHE A 387 -11.49 -6.96 17.81
N GLY A 388 -11.89 -8.23 17.66
CA GLY A 388 -12.17 -9.10 18.81
C GLY A 388 -10.96 -9.31 19.69
N LEU A 389 -9.76 -9.50 19.11
CA LEU A 389 -8.53 -9.65 19.87
C LEU A 389 -8.10 -8.37 20.58
N ILE A 390 -8.27 -7.21 19.95
CA ILE A 390 -7.97 -5.91 20.56
C ILE A 390 -8.89 -5.69 21.78
N HIS A 391 -10.19 -5.96 21.62
CA HIS A 391 -11.16 -5.81 22.70
C HIS A 391 -10.90 -6.77 23.89
N TRP A 392 -10.27 -7.91 23.62
CA TRP A 392 -9.98 -8.92 24.66
C TRP A 392 -8.61 -8.73 25.30
N LEU A 393 -7.61 -8.21 24.58
CA LEU A 393 -6.22 -8.13 25.02
C LEU A 393 -5.80 -6.74 25.50
N LEU A 394 -6.50 -5.70 25.09
CA LEU A 394 -6.20 -4.29 25.32
C LEU A 394 -7.37 -3.56 25.97
#